data_0b9c54d3b3d901a6a15c615fa889d88e
#
_entry.id   0b9c54d3b3d901a6a15c615fa889d88e
#
_cell.length_a   1.000
_cell.length_b   1.000
_cell.length_c   1.000
_cell.angle_alpha   90.00
_cell.angle_beta   90.00
_cell.angle_gamma   90.00
#
_symmetry.space_group_name_H-M   'P 1'
#
loop_
_entity.id
_entity.type
_entity.pdbx_description
1 polymer ?
#
loop_
_entity_poly.entity_id
_entity_poly.type
_entity_poly.pdbx_seq_one_letter_code
_entity_poly.pdbx_strand_id
1 'polypeptide(L)'
;MRQVLVAPSRHALSALIALGLSGCPDSPSGLDGGRDAGAASSTELVFDPVDGPMDFGAVPFPDDLYLDARGRVELGALPSEELAFPDYVETARASLGELDGFGALGPIFFYARGDVDPASLPAAPLDSIGSDASVFLLDADSASPSAFDRIPVEVRWDAARRAIGVRPWEGHALRAGRLYAAVVTRRVRGADGLPLAADPDFASLRDAASRPEAPLLAEAWERYAPVLGGALGVPASEVVGLAVFRVQSVEAELEDARDLVRAGEAPALRIERAIGGTDLDALLGVPAEDLPGLDVPGGVQHSHIGWVVDGRFAAPYLLSALPFTHGAFERDDTGALVAPRTDDVWFTLVLPAGEVSSLRAVIYQHGLGAERSSVFAIADALCAQGWAVLAIDIPFHGMRAEADPAVLDLAHAYGPSTGPDLYGDVTGAPVYIGYVGASDDRGTLSPFHPFYVRDVLRQSVLDLFALVR
;
A
#
# COMPACT_ATOMS: atom_id res chain seq x y z
N MET A 1 -1.87 -2.29 43.99
CA MET A 1 -1.72 -3.30 42.93
C MET A 1 -0.89 -2.69 41.83
N ARG A 2 0.32 -3.19 41.57
CA ARG A 2 1.22 -2.65 40.53
C ARG A 2 0.66 -3.05 39.17
N GLN A 3 0.20 -2.09 38.38
CA GLN A 3 -0.07 -2.30 36.97
C GLN A 3 1.26 -2.32 36.22
N VAL A 4 1.52 -3.44 35.57
CA VAL A 4 2.62 -3.59 34.62
C VAL A 4 2.13 -2.98 33.31
N LEU A 5 2.66 -1.81 32.97
CA LEU A 5 2.55 -1.26 31.61
C LEU A 5 3.35 -2.18 30.67
N VAL A 6 2.66 -3.05 29.96
CA VAL A 6 3.25 -3.76 28.82
C VAL A 6 3.24 -2.79 27.65
N ALA A 7 4.39 -2.21 27.35
CA ALA A 7 4.60 -1.49 26.12
C ALA A 7 4.37 -2.44 24.93
N PRO A 8 3.66 -2.02 23.88
CA PRO A 8 3.51 -2.86 22.69
C PRO A 8 4.89 -3.15 22.12
N SER A 9 5.21 -4.41 21.95
CA SER A 9 6.49 -4.85 21.45
C SER A 9 6.73 -4.25 20.06
N ARG A 10 7.91 -3.69 19.84
CA ARG A 10 8.39 -3.12 18.56
C ARG A 10 8.41 -4.12 17.40
N HIS A 11 7.89 -5.32 17.58
CA HIS A 11 7.93 -6.42 16.61
C HIS A 11 6.72 -6.48 15.68
N ALA A 12 5.61 -5.82 15.99
CA ALA A 12 4.42 -5.85 15.14
C ALA A 12 4.53 -4.95 13.89
N LEU A 13 5.34 -3.88 13.96
CA LEU A 13 5.51 -2.95 12.82
C LEU A 13 6.58 -3.43 11.81
N SER A 14 7.48 -4.31 12.24
CA SER A 14 8.53 -4.86 11.37
C SER A 14 8.06 -6.01 10.48
N ALA A 15 6.93 -6.64 10.79
CA ALA A 15 6.37 -7.74 9.99
C ALA A 15 5.76 -7.27 8.65
N LEU A 16 5.40 -5.98 8.54
CA LEU A 16 4.82 -5.40 7.31
C LEU A 16 5.86 -5.08 6.23
N ILE A 17 7.14 -4.98 6.59
CA ILE A 17 8.24 -4.72 5.64
C ILE A 17 8.96 -6.01 5.26
N ALA A 18 8.73 -7.08 6.01
CA ALA A 18 9.30 -8.40 5.77
C ALA A 18 8.23 -9.40 5.29
N LEU A 19 7.52 -9.10 4.21
CA LEU A 19 7.24 -10.11 3.21
C LEU A 19 8.59 -10.48 2.56
N GLY A 20 9.49 -10.89 3.41
CA GLY A 20 10.70 -11.57 3.04
C GLY A 20 10.26 -12.94 2.52
N LEU A 21 10.16 -13.05 1.23
CA LEU A 21 10.08 -14.30 0.51
C LEU A 21 11.29 -15.17 0.89
N SER A 22 11.21 -15.88 1.98
CA SER A 22 12.16 -16.94 2.31
C SER A 22 11.57 -18.25 1.80
N GLY A 23 12.07 -18.70 0.69
CA GLY A 23 11.74 -20.01 0.12
C GLY A 23 11.43 -19.92 -1.36
N CYS A 24 12.45 -20.17 -2.18
CA CYS A 24 12.24 -20.69 -3.52
C CYS A 24 12.24 -22.22 -3.44
N PRO A 25 11.34 -22.93 -4.10
CA PRO A 25 11.46 -24.36 -4.30
C PRO A 25 12.72 -24.67 -5.11
N ASP A 26 13.36 -25.80 -4.80
CA ASP A 26 14.49 -26.33 -5.52
C ASP A 26 14.17 -26.45 -7.02
N SER A 27 15.04 -25.88 -7.84
CA SER A 27 14.95 -25.98 -9.29
C SER A 27 14.92 -27.44 -9.74
N PRO A 28 14.09 -27.81 -10.73
CA PRO A 28 14.16 -29.14 -11.32
C PRO A 28 15.53 -29.34 -11.99
N SER A 29 16.25 -30.30 -11.50
CA SER A 29 17.51 -30.77 -12.05
C SER A 29 17.32 -31.48 -13.37
N GLY A 30 18.00 -31.02 -14.40
CA GLY A 30 18.41 -31.85 -15.52
C GLY A 30 17.89 -31.48 -16.88
N LEU A 31 18.77 -30.90 -17.67
CA LEU A 31 19.00 -31.30 -19.05
C LEU A 31 20.39 -30.79 -19.47
N ASP A 32 21.32 -31.75 -19.50
CA ASP A 32 22.64 -31.59 -20.05
C ASP A 32 22.57 -31.68 -21.58
N GLY A 33 23.03 -30.69 -22.27
CA GLY A 33 23.06 -30.64 -23.73
C GLY A 33 24.11 -29.67 -24.22
N GLY A 34 25.35 -30.10 -24.29
CA GLY A 34 26.50 -29.33 -24.73
C GLY A 34 26.39 -28.74 -26.14
N ARG A 35 26.71 -27.45 -26.25
CA ARG A 35 27.21 -26.81 -27.47
C ARG A 35 28.32 -25.84 -27.11
N ASP A 36 29.52 -26.16 -27.59
CA ASP A 36 30.70 -25.31 -27.60
C ASP A 36 30.48 -24.12 -28.56
N ALA A 37 30.29 -22.94 -28.05
CA ALA A 37 30.44 -21.68 -28.74
C ALA A 37 30.97 -20.64 -27.74
N GLY A 38 32.15 -20.14 -27.99
CA GLY A 38 32.99 -19.23 -27.23
C GLY A 38 32.48 -18.75 -25.87
N ALA A 39 33.14 -19.15 -24.78
CA ALA A 39 32.81 -19.12 -23.37
C ALA A 39 31.76 -18.06 -22.98
N ALA A 40 30.49 -18.40 -23.08
CA ALA A 40 29.40 -17.69 -22.45
C ALA A 40 29.29 -18.12 -20.99
N SER A 41 28.89 -17.22 -20.09
CA SER A 41 28.63 -17.52 -18.69
C SER A 41 27.67 -18.69 -18.54
N SER A 42 27.89 -19.51 -17.52
CA SER A 42 26.90 -20.50 -17.08
C SER A 42 25.71 -19.86 -16.35
N THR A 43 25.76 -18.55 -16.11
CA THR A 43 24.71 -17.77 -15.44
C THR A 43 23.89 -17.00 -16.48
N GLU A 44 22.58 -17.24 -16.50
CA GLU A 44 21.60 -16.54 -17.35
C GLU A 44 20.45 -16.01 -16.49
N LEU A 45 19.75 -14.97 -16.93
CA LEU A 45 18.54 -14.48 -16.28
C LEU A 45 17.34 -15.32 -16.74
N VAL A 46 16.38 -15.50 -15.82
CA VAL A 46 15.17 -16.28 -16.10
C VAL A 46 14.21 -15.46 -16.96
N PHE A 47 13.74 -16.08 -18.05
CA PHE A 47 12.68 -15.55 -18.90
C PHE A 47 11.87 -16.71 -19.48
N ASP A 48 10.86 -17.18 -18.74
CA ASP A 48 10.00 -18.32 -19.07
C ASP A 48 8.53 -17.87 -19.19
N PRO A 49 8.15 -17.10 -20.21
CA PRO A 49 6.76 -16.68 -20.37
C PRO A 49 5.86 -17.89 -20.66
N VAL A 50 4.68 -17.93 -20.00
CA VAL A 50 3.68 -18.98 -20.18
C VAL A 50 2.34 -18.38 -20.62
N ASP A 51 1.46 -19.21 -21.21
CA ASP A 51 0.10 -18.80 -21.53
C ASP A 51 -0.77 -18.81 -20.27
N GLY A 52 -1.43 -17.66 -19.99
CA GLY A 52 -2.23 -17.44 -18.79
C GLY A 52 -1.45 -16.87 -17.62
N PRO A 53 -2.00 -16.99 -16.40
CA PRO A 53 -1.38 -16.42 -15.21
C PRO A 53 0.03 -17.00 -14.97
N MET A 54 1.03 -16.13 -14.99
CA MET A 54 2.42 -16.53 -14.75
C MET A 54 2.74 -16.61 -13.27
N ASP A 55 3.50 -17.64 -12.90
CA ASP A 55 4.05 -17.75 -11.56
C ASP A 55 5.05 -16.62 -11.28
N PHE A 56 5.10 -16.18 -10.04
CA PHE A 56 6.02 -15.15 -9.62
C PHE A 56 7.47 -15.56 -9.91
N GLY A 57 8.17 -14.76 -10.70
CA GLY A 57 9.56 -14.99 -11.06
C GLY A 57 9.78 -15.78 -12.36
N ALA A 58 8.73 -16.18 -13.09
CA ALA A 58 8.85 -16.77 -14.43
C ALA A 58 9.47 -15.78 -15.44
N VAL A 59 9.15 -14.51 -15.29
CA VAL A 59 9.80 -13.37 -15.95
C VAL A 59 10.23 -12.36 -14.89
N PRO A 60 11.01 -11.32 -15.22
CA PRO A 60 11.31 -10.27 -14.23
C PRO A 60 10.05 -9.73 -13.59
N PHE A 61 10.11 -9.40 -12.29
CA PHE A 61 8.96 -8.84 -11.56
C PHE A 61 9.35 -7.50 -10.92
N PRO A 62 8.54 -6.42 -11.09
CA PRO A 62 7.32 -6.35 -11.87
C PRO A 62 7.56 -6.31 -13.38
N ASP A 63 6.58 -6.76 -14.16
CA ASP A 63 6.54 -6.64 -15.61
C ASP A 63 5.09 -6.60 -16.09
N ASP A 64 4.80 -5.85 -17.18
CA ASP A 64 3.45 -5.78 -17.74
C ASP A 64 2.99 -7.10 -18.38
N LEU A 65 3.87 -8.11 -18.52
CA LEU A 65 3.48 -9.46 -18.87
C LEU A 65 2.65 -10.16 -17.78
N TYR A 66 2.66 -9.65 -16.54
CA TYR A 66 1.76 -10.10 -15.47
C TYR A 66 0.41 -9.38 -15.49
N LEU A 67 0.06 -8.65 -16.54
CA LEU A 67 -1.26 -8.02 -16.68
C LEU A 67 -2.18 -8.85 -17.55
N ASP A 68 -3.43 -9.00 -17.14
CA ASP A 68 -4.48 -9.62 -17.96
C ASP A 68 -4.87 -8.73 -19.16
N ALA A 69 -5.74 -9.23 -20.02
CA ALA A 69 -6.23 -8.51 -21.20
C ALA A 69 -6.98 -7.19 -20.87
N ARG A 70 -7.38 -6.99 -19.60
CA ARG A 70 -8.00 -5.77 -19.08
C ARG A 70 -6.99 -4.81 -18.49
N GLY A 71 -5.69 -5.17 -18.48
CA GLY A 71 -4.61 -4.41 -17.85
C GLY A 71 -4.62 -4.50 -16.33
N ARG A 72 -5.09 -5.61 -15.76
CA ARG A 72 -5.09 -5.88 -14.32
C ARG A 72 -4.03 -6.90 -13.98
N VAL A 73 -3.43 -6.75 -12.79
CA VAL A 73 -2.38 -7.65 -12.32
C VAL A 73 -2.97 -9.05 -12.11
N GLU A 74 -2.41 -10.03 -12.81
CA GLU A 74 -2.79 -11.43 -12.70
C GLU A 74 -1.54 -12.27 -12.46
N LEU A 75 -1.45 -12.90 -11.30
CA LEU A 75 -0.34 -13.78 -10.93
C LEU A 75 -0.83 -15.21 -10.78
N GLY A 76 -0.02 -16.16 -11.25
CA GLY A 76 -0.13 -17.57 -10.94
C GLY A 76 0.22 -17.85 -9.47
N ALA A 77 1.05 -18.85 -9.21
CA ALA A 77 1.46 -19.17 -7.84
C ALA A 77 2.40 -18.10 -7.27
N LEU A 78 2.19 -17.80 -5.98
CA LEU A 78 3.14 -17.08 -5.16
C LEU A 78 3.85 -18.07 -4.24
N PRO A 79 5.13 -17.86 -3.91
CA PRO A 79 5.82 -18.68 -2.94
C PRO A 79 5.22 -18.43 -1.55
N SER A 80 4.34 -19.33 -1.11
CA SER A 80 3.57 -19.20 0.13
C SER A 80 3.85 -20.30 1.15
N GLU A 81 4.61 -21.33 0.78
CA GLU A 81 4.77 -22.56 1.57
C GLU A 81 5.43 -22.33 2.94
N GLU A 82 6.24 -21.29 3.09
CA GLU A 82 6.89 -20.94 4.35
C GLU A 82 6.17 -19.82 5.13
N LEU A 83 5.03 -19.34 4.66
CA LEU A 83 4.30 -18.27 5.33
C LEU A 83 3.43 -18.82 6.45
N ALA A 84 3.37 -18.08 7.56
CA ALA A 84 2.54 -18.45 8.71
C ALA A 84 1.03 -18.51 8.37
N PHE A 85 0.62 -17.90 7.26
CA PHE A 85 -0.76 -17.77 6.82
C PHE A 85 -0.88 -17.97 5.30
N PRO A 86 -0.74 -19.20 4.76
CA PRO A 86 -0.81 -19.44 3.31
C PRO A 86 -2.16 -19.04 2.69
N ASP A 87 -3.27 -19.27 3.38
CA ASP A 87 -4.61 -18.90 2.89
C ASP A 87 -4.76 -17.37 2.72
N TYR A 88 -4.05 -16.59 3.54
CA TYR A 88 -3.99 -15.14 3.40
C TYR A 88 -3.28 -14.70 2.11
N VAL A 89 -2.21 -15.39 1.73
CA VAL A 89 -1.48 -15.07 0.49
C VAL A 89 -2.35 -15.31 -0.73
N GLU A 90 -3.15 -16.38 -0.73
CA GLU A 90 -4.07 -16.67 -1.83
C GLU A 90 -5.19 -15.62 -1.92
N THR A 91 -5.72 -15.18 -0.79
CA THR A 91 -6.70 -14.09 -0.75
C THR A 91 -6.10 -12.77 -1.25
N ALA A 92 -4.88 -12.46 -0.81
CA ALA A 92 -4.16 -11.28 -1.29
C ALA A 92 -3.86 -11.37 -2.79
N ARG A 93 -3.44 -12.53 -3.29
CA ARG A 93 -3.19 -12.80 -4.71
C ARG A 93 -4.45 -12.57 -5.55
N ALA A 94 -5.59 -13.11 -5.13
CA ALA A 94 -6.86 -12.90 -5.81
C ALA A 94 -7.24 -11.40 -5.89
N SER A 95 -6.89 -10.62 -4.87
CA SER A 95 -7.17 -9.19 -4.82
C SER A 95 -6.22 -8.35 -5.70
N LEU A 96 -5.09 -8.88 -6.16
CA LEU A 96 -4.20 -8.17 -7.07
C LEU A 96 -4.89 -7.80 -8.40
N GLY A 97 -5.91 -8.54 -8.81
CA GLY A 97 -6.74 -8.25 -9.97
C GLY A 97 -7.49 -6.91 -9.93
N GLU A 98 -7.45 -6.19 -8.82
CA GLU A 98 -7.93 -4.80 -8.74
C GLU A 98 -6.87 -3.76 -9.14
N LEU A 99 -5.59 -4.15 -9.17
CA LEU A 99 -4.49 -3.26 -9.50
C LEU A 99 -4.30 -3.14 -11.01
N ASP A 100 -4.08 -1.93 -11.49
CA ASP A 100 -3.80 -1.59 -12.89
C ASP A 100 -2.31 -1.39 -13.19
N GLY A 101 -1.47 -1.87 -12.29
CA GLY A 101 -0.01 -1.74 -12.37
C GLY A 101 0.67 -2.05 -11.04
N PHE A 102 1.91 -1.63 -10.90
CA PHE A 102 2.80 -2.07 -9.83
C PHE A 102 3.20 -0.91 -8.90
N GLY A 103 3.84 -1.23 -7.77
CA GLY A 103 4.18 -0.26 -6.75
C GLY A 103 5.28 0.73 -7.16
N ALA A 104 5.15 2.00 -6.76
CA ALA A 104 6.08 3.09 -7.09
C ALA A 104 7.46 2.99 -6.39
N LEU A 105 7.58 2.18 -5.36
CA LEU A 105 8.79 2.03 -4.53
C LEU A 105 9.23 0.58 -4.37
N GLY A 106 8.48 -0.36 -4.94
CA GLY A 106 8.79 -1.79 -4.89
C GLY A 106 10.10 -2.12 -5.58
N PRO A 107 10.82 -3.15 -5.12
CA PRO A 107 11.98 -3.66 -5.82
C PRO A 107 11.56 -4.38 -7.11
N ILE A 108 12.45 -4.31 -8.09
CA ILE A 108 12.37 -5.04 -9.35
C ILE A 108 13.35 -6.21 -9.23
N PHE A 109 12.88 -7.43 -9.54
CA PHE A 109 13.68 -8.64 -9.42
C PHE A 109 13.95 -9.27 -10.77
N PHE A 110 15.21 -9.62 -10.99
CA PHE A 110 15.65 -10.48 -12.09
C PHE A 110 16.21 -11.75 -11.48
N TYR A 111 15.50 -12.85 -11.64
CA TYR A 111 15.97 -14.17 -11.18
C TYR A 111 17.03 -14.72 -12.12
N ALA A 112 17.97 -15.50 -11.59
CA ALA A 112 19.08 -16.05 -12.35
C ALA A 112 19.21 -17.56 -12.15
N ARG A 113 19.56 -18.24 -13.23
CA ARG A 113 20.06 -19.64 -13.21
C ARG A 113 21.57 -19.60 -13.09
N GLY A 114 22.07 -19.57 -11.84
CA GLY A 114 23.48 -19.44 -11.49
C GLY A 114 23.74 -18.24 -10.59
N ASP A 115 24.97 -18.03 -10.21
CA ASP A 115 25.37 -16.98 -9.28
C ASP A 115 25.96 -15.78 -10.01
N VAL A 116 25.66 -14.58 -9.54
CA VAL A 116 26.15 -13.30 -10.06
C VAL A 116 27.31 -12.82 -9.22
N ASP A 117 28.33 -12.24 -9.86
CA ASP A 117 29.41 -11.49 -9.18
C ASP A 117 28.88 -10.11 -8.72
N PRO A 118 28.70 -9.88 -7.42
CA PRO A 118 28.17 -8.61 -6.91
C PRO A 118 29.06 -7.41 -7.24
N ALA A 119 30.35 -7.61 -7.48
CA ALA A 119 31.29 -6.54 -7.83
C ALA A 119 31.03 -5.98 -9.23
N SER A 120 30.27 -6.69 -10.07
CA SER A 120 29.88 -6.23 -11.41
C SER A 120 28.61 -5.37 -11.43
N LEU A 121 27.92 -5.23 -10.29
CA LEU A 121 26.73 -4.42 -10.13
C LEU A 121 27.11 -2.96 -9.77
N PRO A 122 26.24 -1.96 -10.04
CA PRO A 122 26.43 -0.59 -9.54
C PRO A 122 26.66 -0.59 -8.02
N ALA A 123 27.77 0.00 -7.56
CA ALA A 123 28.15 0.03 -6.15
C ALA A 123 27.36 1.10 -5.35
N ALA A 124 26.94 2.17 -6.04
CA ALA A 124 26.14 3.24 -5.47
C ALA A 124 25.01 3.65 -6.44
N PRO A 125 23.92 4.27 -5.94
CA PRO A 125 22.80 4.67 -6.79
C PRO A 125 23.20 5.56 -7.97
N LEU A 126 24.15 6.45 -7.81
CA LEU A 126 24.61 7.32 -8.90
C LEU A 126 25.40 6.58 -9.99
N ASP A 127 25.94 5.41 -9.70
CA ASP A 127 26.62 4.59 -10.70
C ASP A 127 25.61 3.99 -11.71
N SER A 128 24.34 3.83 -11.28
CA SER A 128 23.29 3.28 -12.13
C SER A 128 22.80 4.24 -13.23
N ILE A 129 23.06 5.54 -13.12
CA ILE A 129 22.67 6.53 -14.13
C ILE A 129 23.77 6.80 -15.15
N GLY A 130 25.00 6.31 -14.91
CA GLY A 130 26.12 6.46 -15.83
C GLY A 130 25.93 5.69 -17.14
N SER A 131 26.55 6.14 -18.22
CA SER A 131 26.47 5.51 -19.55
C SER A 131 27.06 4.07 -19.58
N ASP A 132 27.91 3.76 -18.63
CA ASP A 132 28.60 2.48 -18.42
C ASP A 132 27.92 1.60 -17.36
N ALA A 133 26.79 2.00 -16.81
CA ALA A 133 26.05 1.22 -15.82
C ALA A 133 25.74 -0.19 -16.35
N SER A 134 25.97 -1.19 -15.50
CA SER A 134 25.66 -2.59 -15.81
C SER A 134 24.17 -2.90 -15.59
N VAL A 135 23.52 -2.20 -14.67
CA VAL A 135 22.07 -2.25 -14.37
C VAL A 135 21.56 -0.85 -14.22
N PHE A 136 20.41 -0.52 -14.80
CA PHE A 136 19.79 0.78 -14.69
C PHE A 136 18.26 0.72 -14.84
N LEU A 137 17.59 1.75 -14.34
CA LEU A 137 16.15 1.98 -14.48
C LEU A 137 15.95 3.27 -15.27
N LEU A 138 14.95 3.31 -16.15
CA LEU A 138 14.63 4.50 -16.94
C LEU A 138 13.12 4.71 -17.06
N ASP A 139 12.74 5.97 -17.34
CA ASP A 139 11.39 6.32 -17.75
C ASP A 139 11.16 5.84 -19.20
N ALA A 140 10.35 4.81 -19.39
CA ALA A 140 10.05 4.22 -20.71
C ALA A 140 8.79 4.81 -21.36
N ASP A 141 8.13 5.78 -20.72
CA ASP A 141 6.96 6.44 -21.27
C ASP A 141 7.38 7.50 -22.30
N SER A 142 7.20 7.20 -23.59
CA SER A 142 7.57 8.09 -24.69
C SER A 142 6.84 9.43 -24.68
N ALA A 143 5.72 9.55 -23.97
CA ALA A 143 4.99 10.81 -23.79
C ALA A 143 5.51 11.62 -22.58
N SER A 144 6.43 11.06 -21.80
CA SER A 144 7.00 11.74 -20.65
C SER A 144 8.02 12.81 -21.09
N PRO A 145 8.08 13.98 -20.41
CA PRO A 145 9.16 14.93 -20.63
C PRO A 145 10.53 14.40 -20.19
N SER A 146 10.57 13.35 -19.39
CA SER A 146 11.78 12.62 -18.95
C SER A 146 11.96 11.28 -19.65
N ALA A 147 11.35 11.09 -20.84
CA ALA A 147 11.46 9.85 -21.59
C ALA A 147 12.93 9.46 -21.80
N PHE A 148 13.24 8.22 -21.41
CA PHE A 148 14.56 7.59 -21.43
C PHE A 148 15.60 8.18 -20.45
N ASP A 149 15.21 9.15 -19.58
CA ASP A 149 16.09 9.56 -18.49
C ASP A 149 16.25 8.42 -17.47
N ARG A 150 17.48 8.23 -17.00
CA ARG A 150 17.80 7.23 -16.00
C ARG A 150 17.47 7.71 -14.60
N ILE A 151 16.94 6.79 -13.80
CA ILE A 151 16.55 7.02 -12.41
C ILE A 151 17.57 6.33 -11.52
N PRO A 152 18.11 7.01 -10.49
CA PRO A 152 19.06 6.38 -9.56
C PRO A 152 18.41 5.21 -8.84
N VAL A 153 19.11 4.06 -8.82
CA VAL A 153 18.63 2.83 -8.17
C VAL A 153 19.72 2.20 -7.30
N GLU A 154 19.30 1.60 -6.21
CA GLU A 154 20.13 0.63 -5.49
C GLU A 154 20.02 -0.72 -6.18
N VAL A 155 21.16 -1.36 -6.41
CA VAL A 155 21.22 -2.69 -7.03
C VAL A 155 21.93 -3.64 -6.09
N ARG A 156 21.34 -4.81 -5.84
CA ARG A 156 21.90 -5.81 -4.94
C ARG A 156 21.70 -7.22 -5.51
N TRP A 157 22.66 -8.09 -5.26
CA TRP A 157 22.52 -9.53 -5.46
C TRP A 157 22.03 -10.19 -4.17
N ASP A 158 20.92 -10.90 -4.26
CA ASP A 158 20.42 -11.78 -3.20
C ASP A 158 20.77 -13.23 -3.58
N ALA A 159 21.82 -13.75 -2.94
CA ALA A 159 22.30 -15.10 -3.22
C ALA A 159 21.32 -16.19 -2.77
N ALA A 160 20.54 -15.94 -1.72
CA ALA A 160 19.55 -16.91 -1.24
C ALA A 160 18.39 -17.09 -2.21
N ARG A 161 17.99 -16.00 -2.89
CA ARG A 161 16.92 -16.01 -3.89
C ARG A 161 17.43 -16.13 -5.32
N ARG A 162 18.75 -16.06 -5.52
CA ARG A 162 19.37 -15.94 -6.84
C ARG A 162 18.70 -14.84 -7.67
N ALA A 163 18.62 -13.66 -7.10
CA ALA A 163 17.94 -12.54 -7.75
C ALA A 163 18.79 -11.25 -7.69
N ILE A 164 18.84 -10.52 -8.79
CA ILE A 164 19.27 -9.12 -8.81
C ILE A 164 18.06 -8.28 -8.42
N GLY A 165 18.14 -7.62 -7.26
CA GLY A 165 17.13 -6.66 -6.81
C GLY A 165 17.52 -5.26 -7.25
N VAL A 166 16.62 -4.54 -7.91
CA VAL A 166 16.77 -3.15 -8.34
C VAL A 166 15.68 -2.32 -7.68
N ARG A 167 16.05 -1.33 -6.88
CA ARG A 167 15.10 -0.49 -6.15
C ARG A 167 15.35 0.99 -6.44
N PRO A 168 14.30 1.78 -6.75
CA PRO A 168 14.45 3.23 -6.82
C PRO A 168 15.10 3.79 -5.55
N TRP A 169 16.08 4.67 -5.72
CA TRP A 169 16.77 5.27 -4.59
C TRP A 169 15.81 6.12 -3.76
N GLU A 170 16.05 6.21 -2.47
CA GLU A 170 15.23 7.00 -1.55
C GLU A 170 15.02 8.43 -2.05
N GLY A 171 13.77 8.89 -2.04
CA GLY A 171 13.38 10.19 -2.60
C GLY A 171 13.06 10.17 -4.11
N HIS A 172 13.24 9.06 -4.82
CA HIS A 172 12.98 8.91 -6.24
C HIS A 172 11.81 7.95 -6.50
N ALA A 173 10.65 8.22 -5.89
CA ALA A 173 9.44 7.45 -6.18
C ALA A 173 9.06 7.56 -7.66
N LEU A 174 8.71 6.41 -8.25
CA LEU A 174 8.20 6.36 -9.62
C LEU A 174 6.82 7.01 -9.69
N ARG A 175 6.51 7.65 -10.80
CA ARG A 175 5.24 8.37 -10.96
C ARG A 175 4.11 7.41 -11.32
N ALA A 176 2.97 7.60 -10.68
CA ALA A 176 1.75 6.82 -10.96
C ALA A 176 1.35 6.89 -12.45
N GLY A 177 0.86 5.79 -12.98
CA GLY A 177 0.39 5.65 -14.35
C GLY A 177 1.48 5.65 -15.43
N ARG A 178 2.77 5.80 -15.06
CA ARG A 178 3.90 5.87 -16.00
C ARG A 178 4.51 4.50 -16.25
N LEU A 179 5.08 4.35 -17.45
CA LEU A 179 5.81 3.17 -17.88
C LEU A 179 7.30 3.32 -17.56
N TYR A 180 7.88 2.29 -16.98
CA TYR A 180 9.31 2.23 -16.64
C TYR A 180 9.94 0.98 -17.20
N ALA A 181 11.26 1.02 -17.40
CA ALA A 181 12.02 -0.14 -17.80
C ALA A 181 13.28 -0.29 -16.95
N ALA A 182 13.45 -1.47 -16.37
CA ALA A 182 14.70 -1.89 -15.74
C ALA A 182 15.49 -2.75 -16.70
N VAL A 183 16.77 -2.44 -16.83
CA VAL A 183 17.65 -3.07 -17.82
C VAL A 183 18.85 -3.68 -17.13
N VAL A 184 19.14 -4.94 -17.44
CA VAL A 184 20.37 -5.63 -17.06
C VAL A 184 21.18 -5.86 -18.34
N THR A 185 22.46 -5.44 -18.33
CA THR A 185 23.34 -5.58 -19.47
C THR A 185 24.34 -6.73 -19.27
N ARG A 186 24.97 -7.20 -20.35
CA ARG A 186 26.04 -8.19 -20.31
C ARG A 186 27.33 -7.71 -19.59
N ARG A 187 27.34 -6.45 -19.10
CA ARG A 187 28.41 -5.95 -18.20
C ARG A 187 28.31 -6.55 -16.81
N VAL A 188 27.14 -7.04 -16.40
CA VAL A 188 26.99 -7.91 -15.23
C VAL A 188 27.67 -9.23 -15.55
N ARG A 189 28.38 -9.78 -14.55
CA ARG A 189 29.14 -11.02 -14.68
C ARG A 189 28.57 -12.10 -13.78
N GLY A 190 28.67 -13.32 -14.22
CA GLY A 190 28.49 -14.50 -13.38
C GLY A 190 29.65 -14.67 -12.39
N ALA A 191 29.49 -15.55 -11.42
CA ALA A 191 30.57 -15.93 -10.48
C ALA A 191 31.80 -16.54 -11.19
N ASP A 192 31.63 -17.01 -12.43
CA ASP A 192 32.70 -17.48 -13.32
C ASP A 192 33.53 -16.34 -13.94
N GLY A 193 33.15 -15.08 -13.69
CA GLY A 193 33.80 -13.87 -14.22
C GLY A 193 33.43 -13.55 -15.67
N LEU A 194 32.58 -14.36 -16.31
CA LEU A 194 32.12 -14.14 -17.69
C LEU A 194 30.87 -13.25 -17.72
N PRO A 195 30.62 -12.50 -18.82
CA PRO A 195 29.40 -11.72 -18.98
C PRO A 195 28.15 -12.61 -18.89
N LEU A 196 27.10 -12.15 -18.24
CA LEU A 196 25.83 -12.87 -18.18
C LEU A 196 25.33 -13.22 -19.59
N ALA A 197 24.76 -14.40 -19.73
CA ALA A 197 24.01 -14.79 -20.92
C ALA A 197 22.57 -14.27 -20.85
N ALA A 198 22.01 -13.96 -22.00
CA ALA A 198 20.58 -13.78 -22.14
C ALA A 198 19.91 -15.15 -22.24
N ASP A 199 18.76 -15.32 -21.61
CA ASP A 199 17.89 -16.47 -21.87
C ASP A 199 17.63 -16.61 -23.39
N PRO A 200 17.60 -17.82 -23.95
CA PRO A 200 17.39 -18.02 -25.37
C PRO A 200 16.12 -17.42 -25.95
N ASP A 201 15.01 -17.48 -25.21
CA ASP A 201 13.73 -16.89 -25.63
C ASP A 201 13.79 -15.35 -25.56
N PHE A 202 14.39 -14.80 -24.51
CA PHE A 202 14.64 -13.37 -24.45
C PHE A 202 15.59 -12.89 -25.58
N ALA A 203 16.66 -13.61 -25.83
CA ALA A 203 17.59 -13.28 -26.93
C ALA A 203 16.88 -13.30 -28.28
N SER A 204 16.06 -14.32 -28.54
CA SER A 204 15.24 -14.41 -29.75
C SER A 204 14.29 -13.24 -29.93
N LEU A 205 13.62 -12.86 -28.82
CA LEU A 205 12.71 -11.72 -28.81
C LEU A 205 13.46 -10.39 -29.02
N ARG A 206 14.57 -10.18 -28.32
CA ARG A 206 15.39 -8.97 -28.40
C ARG A 206 15.95 -8.74 -29.80
N ASP A 207 16.41 -9.81 -30.44
CA ASP A 207 17.09 -9.76 -31.75
C ASP A 207 16.10 -9.88 -32.94
N ALA A 208 14.79 -10.04 -32.67
CA ALA A 208 13.75 -10.13 -33.67
C ALA A 208 13.57 -8.81 -34.44
N ALA A 209 13.74 -8.86 -35.77
CA ALA A 209 13.52 -7.70 -36.63
C ALA A 209 12.03 -7.36 -36.85
N SER A 210 11.14 -8.29 -36.53
CA SER A 210 9.68 -8.13 -36.60
C SER A 210 9.01 -9.01 -35.54
N ARG A 211 7.73 -8.79 -35.34
CA ARG A 211 6.92 -9.51 -34.36
C ARG A 211 7.07 -11.04 -34.56
N PRO A 212 7.48 -11.80 -33.54
CA PRO A 212 7.58 -13.27 -33.61
C PRO A 212 6.23 -13.95 -33.92
N GLU A 213 6.27 -15.13 -34.52
CA GLU A 213 5.05 -15.92 -34.77
C GLU A 213 4.55 -16.65 -33.52
N ALA A 214 5.45 -17.02 -32.59
CA ALA A 214 5.11 -17.67 -31.35
C ALA A 214 4.28 -16.71 -30.47
N PRO A 215 3.04 -17.08 -30.08
CA PRO A 215 2.11 -16.13 -29.42
C PRO A 215 2.69 -15.46 -28.17
N LEU A 216 3.34 -16.23 -27.28
CA LEU A 216 3.94 -15.72 -26.04
C LEU A 216 5.06 -14.72 -26.30
N LEU A 217 5.96 -15.03 -27.22
CA LEU A 217 7.03 -14.12 -27.62
C LEU A 217 6.49 -12.91 -28.37
N ALA A 218 5.39 -13.08 -29.11
CA ALA A 218 4.72 -11.99 -29.80
C ALA A 218 4.14 -10.96 -28.84
N GLU A 219 3.52 -11.39 -27.77
CA GLU A 219 3.00 -10.50 -26.71
C GLU A 219 4.13 -9.77 -25.98
N ALA A 220 5.16 -10.50 -25.57
CA ALA A 220 6.33 -9.90 -24.95
C ALA A 220 7.04 -8.91 -25.89
N TRP A 221 7.12 -9.22 -27.19
CA TRP A 221 7.71 -8.34 -28.19
C TRP A 221 6.95 -7.02 -28.33
N GLU A 222 5.62 -7.03 -28.31
CA GLU A 222 4.80 -5.82 -28.39
C GLU A 222 5.09 -4.85 -27.23
N ARG A 223 5.43 -5.38 -26.06
CA ARG A 223 5.78 -4.59 -24.87
C ARG A 223 7.24 -4.13 -24.86
N TYR A 224 8.15 -4.99 -25.29
CA TYR A 224 9.60 -4.75 -25.18
C TYR A 224 10.22 -4.05 -26.39
N ALA A 225 9.72 -4.30 -27.61
CA ALA A 225 10.31 -3.73 -28.83
C ALA A 225 10.34 -2.20 -28.85
N PRO A 226 9.32 -1.47 -28.38
CA PRO A 226 9.37 -0.01 -28.29
C PRO A 226 10.49 0.49 -27.39
N VAL A 227 10.77 -0.23 -26.29
CA VAL A 227 11.83 0.12 -25.33
C VAL A 227 13.20 -0.24 -25.92
N LEU A 228 13.36 -1.43 -26.46
CA LEU A 228 14.60 -1.91 -27.10
C LEU A 228 15.00 -1.06 -28.31
N GLY A 229 14.02 -0.56 -29.07
CA GLY A 229 14.22 0.36 -30.18
C GLY A 229 14.39 1.82 -29.77
N GLY A 230 14.21 2.13 -28.50
CA GLY A 230 14.30 3.49 -27.94
C GLY A 230 15.73 3.92 -27.60
N ALA A 231 15.83 5.05 -26.91
CA ALA A 231 17.11 5.65 -26.53
C ALA A 231 17.68 5.07 -25.23
N LEU A 232 17.90 3.77 -25.15
CA LEU A 232 18.43 3.09 -23.96
C LEU A 232 19.83 3.57 -23.55
N GLY A 233 20.58 4.19 -24.46
CA GLY A 233 21.98 4.57 -24.24
C GLY A 233 22.95 3.37 -24.29
N VAL A 234 22.47 2.18 -24.62
CA VAL A 234 23.23 0.96 -24.90
C VAL A 234 22.63 0.22 -26.10
N PRO A 235 23.43 -0.51 -26.89
CA PRO A 235 22.88 -1.36 -27.96
C PRO A 235 21.95 -2.43 -27.39
N ALA A 236 20.85 -2.75 -28.09
CA ALA A 236 19.95 -3.80 -27.66
C ALA A 236 20.68 -5.15 -27.45
N SER A 237 21.68 -5.47 -28.26
CA SER A 237 22.52 -6.67 -28.13
C SER A 237 23.31 -6.78 -26.82
N GLU A 238 23.49 -5.67 -26.10
CA GLU A 238 24.08 -5.64 -24.76
C GLU A 238 23.07 -5.97 -23.65
N VAL A 239 21.76 -5.93 -23.93
CA VAL A 239 20.72 -6.20 -22.96
C VAL A 239 20.55 -7.71 -22.78
N VAL A 240 20.67 -8.19 -21.55
CA VAL A 240 20.48 -9.61 -21.18
C VAL A 240 19.25 -9.85 -20.33
N GLY A 241 18.64 -8.78 -19.80
CA GLY A 241 17.38 -8.82 -19.09
C GLY A 241 16.69 -7.47 -19.18
N LEU A 242 15.37 -7.51 -19.31
CA LEU A 242 14.51 -6.33 -19.42
C LEU A 242 13.22 -6.59 -18.65
N ALA A 243 12.81 -5.63 -17.82
CA ALA A 243 11.51 -5.58 -17.21
C ALA A 243 10.84 -4.29 -17.66
N VAL A 244 9.63 -4.38 -18.21
CA VAL A 244 8.85 -3.22 -18.65
C VAL A 244 7.53 -3.23 -17.89
N PHE A 245 7.29 -2.24 -17.08
CA PHE A 245 6.14 -2.23 -16.19
C PHE A 245 5.55 -0.84 -16.01
N ARG A 246 4.25 -0.80 -15.81
CA ARG A 246 3.49 0.40 -15.45
C ARG A 246 3.35 0.52 -13.94
N VAL A 247 3.58 1.70 -13.41
CA VAL A 247 3.22 2.02 -12.03
C VAL A 247 1.71 2.19 -11.95
N GLN A 248 1.09 1.59 -10.93
CA GLN A 248 -0.35 1.68 -10.70
C GLN A 248 -0.85 3.12 -10.60
N SER A 249 -2.09 3.35 -10.98
CA SER A 249 -2.75 4.63 -10.80
C SER A 249 -3.28 4.75 -9.37
N VAL A 250 -2.49 5.33 -8.44
CA VAL A 250 -2.88 5.42 -7.03
C VAL A 250 -3.94 6.48 -6.75
N GLU A 251 -4.05 7.49 -7.60
CA GLU A 251 -4.88 8.68 -7.36
C GLU A 251 -6.21 8.64 -8.12
N ALA A 252 -6.25 8.07 -9.33
CA ALA A 252 -7.40 8.15 -10.22
C ALA A 252 -8.70 7.63 -9.58
N GLU A 253 -8.66 6.47 -8.94
CA GLU A 253 -9.84 5.90 -8.28
C GLU A 253 -10.31 6.74 -7.10
N LEU A 254 -9.40 7.33 -6.33
CA LEU A 254 -9.76 8.23 -5.23
C LEU A 254 -10.29 9.57 -5.76
N GLU A 255 -9.81 10.03 -6.91
CA GLU A 255 -10.34 11.22 -7.57
C GLU A 255 -11.76 10.98 -8.09
N ASP A 256 -12.04 9.84 -8.71
CA ASP A 256 -13.38 9.44 -9.12
C ASP A 256 -14.33 9.36 -7.91
N ALA A 257 -13.88 8.74 -6.82
CA ALA A 257 -14.64 8.65 -5.59
C ALA A 257 -14.90 10.03 -4.94
N ARG A 258 -13.89 10.90 -4.94
CA ARG A 258 -14.04 12.31 -4.51
C ARG A 258 -15.08 13.04 -5.35
N ASP A 259 -15.04 12.86 -6.65
CA ASP A 259 -15.95 13.54 -7.57
C ASP A 259 -17.40 13.01 -7.40
N LEU A 260 -17.56 11.71 -7.12
CA LEU A 260 -18.86 11.14 -6.73
C LEU A 260 -19.37 11.81 -5.43
N VAL A 261 -18.56 11.95 -4.40
CA VAL A 261 -18.91 12.65 -3.16
C VAL A 261 -19.29 14.10 -3.46
N ARG A 262 -18.54 14.79 -4.32
CA ARG A 262 -18.78 16.20 -4.68
C ARG A 262 -20.03 16.41 -5.53
N ALA A 263 -20.42 15.45 -6.34
CA ALA A 263 -21.63 15.51 -7.17
C ALA A 263 -22.92 15.40 -6.34
N GLY A 264 -22.85 14.78 -5.15
CA GLY A 264 -23.97 14.69 -4.22
C GLY A 264 -24.35 16.02 -3.58
N GLU A 265 -25.41 16.05 -2.80
CA GLU A 265 -25.77 17.21 -1.98
C GLU A 265 -24.81 17.37 -0.81
N ALA A 266 -24.59 18.63 -0.36
CA ALA A 266 -23.82 18.87 0.86
C ALA A 266 -24.54 18.23 2.05
N PRO A 267 -23.83 17.48 2.92
CA PRO A 267 -24.46 16.80 4.02
C PRO A 267 -25.03 17.81 5.05
N ALA A 268 -26.24 17.54 5.52
CA ALA A 268 -26.80 18.30 6.62
C ALA A 268 -26.16 17.86 7.94
N LEU A 269 -25.60 18.80 8.68
CA LEU A 269 -25.08 18.55 10.03
C LEU A 269 -26.24 18.39 11.02
N ARG A 270 -26.16 17.35 11.84
CA ARG A 270 -27.05 17.14 12.99
C ARG A 270 -26.25 17.28 14.26
N ILE A 271 -26.52 18.32 15.04
CA ILE A 271 -25.92 18.48 16.35
C ILE A 271 -26.70 17.62 17.36
N GLU A 272 -26.00 16.73 18.04
CA GLU A 272 -26.57 15.85 19.06
C GLU A 272 -26.42 16.46 20.46
N ARG A 273 -25.28 17.09 20.73
CA ARG A 273 -25.05 17.80 21.99
C ARG A 273 -24.04 18.93 21.81
N ALA A 274 -24.13 19.92 22.74
CA ALA A 274 -23.12 20.96 22.88
C ALA A 274 -22.90 21.19 24.38
N ILE A 275 -21.67 21.07 24.84
CA ILE A 275 -21.25 21.16 26.24
C ILE A 275 -20.26 22.30 26.36
N GLY A 276 -20.46 23.17 27.34
CA GLY A 276 -19.58 24.31 27.58
C GLY A 276 -19.63 24.79 29.04
N GLY A 277 -18.76 25.72 29.39
CA GLY A 277 -18.66 26.24 30.74
C GLY A 277 -18.29 25.17 31.79
N THR A 278 -18.97 25.17 32.93
CA THR A 278 -18.70 24.22 34.04
C THR A 278 -19.03 22.75 33.69
N ASP A 279 -19.80 22.50 32.65
CA ASP A 279 -20.15 21.14 32.25
C ASP A 279 -19.01 20.46 31.54
N LEU A 280 -17.95 21.18 31.11
CA LEU A 280 -16.72 20.61 30.58
C LEU A 280 -15.97 19.76 31.60
N ASP A 281 -15.95 20.16 32.87
CA ASP A 281 -15.37 19.36 33.97
C ASP A 281 -16.08 18.02 34.14
N ALA A 282 -17.39 17.98 33.89
CA ALA A 282 -18.15 16.74 33.95
C ALA A 282 -17.84 15.81 32.77
N LEU A 283 -17.52 16.37 31.59
CA LEU A 283 -17.17 15.59 30.39
C LEU A 283 -15.70 15.17 30.43
N LEU A 284 -14.77 16.07 30.70
CA LEU A 284 -13.34 15.89 30.51
C LEU A 284 -12.58 15.57 31.79
N GLY A 285 -13.26 15.65 32.96
CA GLY A 285 -12.67 15.56 34.27
C GLY A 285 -11.92 16.83 34.66
N VAL A 286 -11.74 17.05 35.94
CA VAL A 286 -10.98 18.21 36.45
C VAL A 286 -9.48 17.97 36.20
N PRO A 287 -8.76 18.91 35.58
CA PRO A 287 -7.33 18.77 35.33
C PRO A 287 -6.52 18.49 36.60
N ALA A 288 -5.48 17.69 36.54
CA ALA A 288 -4.68 17.29 37.70
C ALA A 288 -4.05 18.48 38.43
N GLU A 289 -3.70 19.55 37.73
CA GLU A 289 -3.14 20.79 38.28
C GLU A 289 -4.14 21.57 39.12
N ASP A 290 -5.45 21.37 38.86
CA ASP A 290 -6.53 21.99 39.64
C ASP A 290 -6.95 21.13 40.83
N LEU A 291 -6.33 20.00 41.05
CA LEU A 291 -6.55 19.06 42.16
C LEU A 291 -5.27 18.85 43.01
N PRO A 292 -4.68 19.91 43.55
CA PRO A 292 -3.42 19.80 44.29
C PRO A 292 -3.58 18.92 45.54
N GLY A 293 -2.68 17.96 45.70
CA GLY A 293 -2.63 17.08 46.87
C GLY A 293 -3.50 15.84 46.79
N LEU A 294 -4.18 15.61 45.67
CA LEU A 294 -4.88 14.34 45.37
C LEU A 294 -4.03 13.47 44.44
N ASP A 295 -3.80 12.23 44.89
CA ASP A 295 -3.13 11.20 44.04
C ASP A 295 -4.20 10.46 43.22
N VAL A 296 -4.88 11.19 42.33
CA VAL A 296 -5.88 10.68 41.40
C VAL A 296 -5.50 11.09 39.99
N PRO A 297 -5.80 10.25 38.96
CA PRO A 297 -5.64 10.68 37.60
C PRO A 297 -6.47 11.95 37.35
N GLY A 298 -5.81 13.02 36.93
CA GLY A 298 -6.50 14.25 36.52
C GLY A 298 -7.24 14.06 35.21
N GLY A 299 -8.19 14.93 34.97
CA GLY A 299 -8.88 15.05 33.69
C GLY A 299 -7.99 15.63 32.59
N VAL A 300 -8.57 15.75 31.42
CA VAL A 300 -7.94 16.37 30.26
C VAL A 300 -7.87 17.88 30.42
N GLN A 301 -6.76 18.48 30.01
CA GLN A 301 -6.61 19.93 29.97
C GLN A 301 -7.65 20.55 29.04
N HIS A 302 -8.40 21.55 29.53
CA HIS A 302 -9.45 22.21 28.78
C HIS A 302 -9.70 23.70 29.18
N SER A 303 -8.71 24.32 29.78
CA SER A 303 -8.82 25.73 30.25
C SER A 303 -9.06 26.73 29.10
N HIS A 304 -8.72 26.38 27.87
CA HIS A 304 -8.92 27.21 26.70
C HIS A 304 -10.07 26.71 25.80
N ILE A 305 -10.71 25.61 26.17
CA ILE A 305 -11.88 25.08 25.47
C ILE A 305 -13.13 25.82 25.95
N GLY A 306 -13.87 26.40 25.00
CA GLY A 306 -15.14 27.03 25.26
C GLY A 306 -16.33 26.11 25.14
N TRP A 307 -16.32 25.29 24.10
CA TRP A 307 -17.40 24.35 23.78
C TRP A 307 -16.85 23.06 23.16
N VAL A 308 -17.49 21.95 23.48
CA VAL A 308 -17.40 20.67 22.80
C VAL A 308 -18.77 20.40 22.19
N VAL A 309 -18.80 20.21 20.88
CA VAL A 309 -20.02 19.96 20.11
C VAL A 309 -19.88 18.62 19.44
N ASP A 310 -20.74 17.67 19.75
CA ASP A 310 -20.86 16.40 19.08
C ASP A 310 -22.04 16.40 18.13
N GLY A 311 -21.86 15.74 17.01
CA GLY A 311 -22.88 15.61 16.00
C GLY A 311 -22.53 14.54 14.98
N ARG A 312 -23.37 14.49 13.96
CA ARG A 312 -23.18 13.58 12.82
C ARG A 312 -23.63 14.21 11.52
N PHE A 313 -23.14 13.65 10.43
CA PHE A 313 -23.58 13.98 9.09
C PHE A 313 -23.63 12.72 8.24
N ALA A 314 -24.52 12.70 7.25
CA ALA A 314 -24.65 11.58 6.34
C ALA A 314 -23.60 11.70 5.21
N ALA A 315 -22.77 10.68 5.03
CA ALA A 315 -21.76 10.62 3.97
C ALA A 315 -21.99 9.41 3.05
N PRO A 316 -21.68 9.50 1.76
CA PRO A 316 -21.66 8.35 0.88
C PRO A 316 -20.65 7.30 1.36
N TYR A 317 -21.06 6.05 1.44
CA TYR A 317 -20.22 4.93 1.89
C TYR A 317 -20.02 3.99 0.71
N LEU A 318 -18.78 3.91 0.25
CA LEU A 318 -18.42 3.21 -1.00
C LEU A 318 -17.95 1.78 -0.77
N LEU A 319 -17.62 1.41 0.50
CA LEU A 319 -17.19 0.06 0.79
C LEU A 319 -18.33 -0.94 0.64
N SER A 320 -18.02 -2.11 0.07
CA SER A 320 -18.96 -3.22 -0.03
C SER A 320 -19.52 -3.63 1.33
N ALA A 321 -20.74 -4.15 1.29
CA ALA A 321 -21.47 -4.51 2.50
C ALA A 321 -20.80 -5.69 3.17
N LEU A 322 -20.03 -5.43 4.19
CA LEU A 322 -19.50 -6.32 5.18
C LEU A 322 -18.01 -6.65 5.11
N PRO A 323 -17.47 -6.73 6.34
CA PRO A 323 -16.05 -6.66 6.60
C PRO A 323 -15.25 -7.87 6.10
N PHE A 324 -15.84 -8.84 5.48
CA PHE A 324 -15.17 -10.09 5.15
C PHE A 324 -15.14 -10.43 3.67
N THR A 325 -15.73 -9.61 2.84
CA THR A 325 -15.62 -9.71 1.39
C THR A 325 -14.84 -8.53 0.86
N HIS A 326 -13.55 -8.64 0.78
CA HIS A 326 -12.60 -7.78 0.06
C HIS A 326 -12.56 -6.28 0.38
N GLY A 327 -13.50 -5.66 1.11
CA GLY A 327 -13.47 -4.25 1.54
C GLY A 327 -13.20 -3.22 0.45
N ALA A 328 -13.29 -3.62 -0.81
CA ALA A 328 -13.05 -2.76 -1.96
C ALA A 328 -14.22 -1.80 -2.16
N PHE A 329 -13.95 -0.68 -2.81
CA PHE A 329 -15.01 0.19 -3.30
C PHE A 329 -15.94 -0.56 -4.26
N GLU A 330 -17.24 -0.44 -4.05
CA GLU A 330 -18.23 -1.07 -4.93
C GLU A 330 -18.31 -0.37 -6.28
N ARG A 331 -18.53 -1.20 -7.29
CA ARG A 331 -18.73 -0.78 -8.67
C ARG A 331 -20.00 -1.39 -9.25
N ASP A 332 -20.64 -0.65 -10.12
CA ASP A 332 -21.77 -1.18 -10.90
C ASP A 332 -21.29 -2.06 -12.07
N ASP A 333 -22.26 -2.58 -12.83
CA ASP A 333 -22.00 -3.45 -13.99
C ASP A 333 -21.20 -2.75 -15.11
N THR A 334 -21.09 -1.43 -15.09
CA THR A 334 -20.28 -0.64 -16.03
C THR A 334 -18.85 -0.40 -15.53
N GLY A 335 -18.57 -0.76 -14.27
CA GLY A 335 -17.31 -0.51 -13.60
C GLY A 335 -17.21 0.87 -12.94
N ALA A 336 -18.28 1.66 -12.94
CA ALA A 336 -18.30 2.95 -12.25
C ALA A 336 -18.46 2.77 -10.75
N LEU A 337 -17.79 3.63 -9.96
CA LEU A 337 -17.92 3.64 -8.51
C LEU A 337 -19.36 3.97 -8.08
N VAL A 338 -19.84 3.24 -7.11
CA VAL A 338 -21.16 3.47 -6.50
C VAL A 338 -21.05 3.57 -4.99
N ALA A 339 -21.94 4.33 -4.38
CA ALA A 339 -22.12 4.35 -2.94
C ALA A 339 -23.37 3.51 -2.61
N PRO A 340 -23.21 2.24 -2.22
CA PRO A 340 -24.35 1.34 -1.97
C PRO A 340 -25.21 1.82 -0.80
N ARG A 341 -24.67 2.62 0.09
CA ARG A 341 -25.38 3.19 1.24
C ARG A 341 -24.84 4.56 1.63
N THR A 342 -25.55 5.19 2.52
CA THR A 342 -25.11 6.37 3.27
C THR A 342 -24.80 5.95 4.69
N ASP A 343 -23.72 6.48 5.26
CA ASP A 343 -23.30 6.22 6.64
C ASP A 343 -23.39 7.49 7.49
N ASP A 344 -23.76 7.36 8.77
CA ASP A 344 -23.75 8.45 9.73
C ASP A 344 -22.33 8.60 10.29
N VAL A 345 -21.61 9.63 9.87
CA VAL A 345 -20.26 9.94 10.35
C VAL A 345 -20.34 10.86 11.56
N TRP A 346 -19.88 10.36 12.70
CA TRP A 346 -19.84 11.14 13.93
C TRP A 346 -18.64 12.07 13.95
N PHE A 347 -18.85 13.30 14.45
CA PHE A 347 -17.82 14.28 14.63
C PHE A 347 -17.84 14.88 16.04
N THR A 348 -16.68 15.34 16.49
CA THR A 348 -16.50 16.20 17.65
C THR A 348 -15.84 17.49 17.21
N LEU A 349 -16.48 18.62 17.43
CA LEU A 349 -15.95 19.95 17.17
C LEU A 349 -15.63 20.60 18.52
N VAL A 350 -14.38 20.95 18.72
CA VAL A 350 -13.90 21.67 19.90
C VAL A 350 -13.66 23.13 19.53
N LEU A 351 -14.32 24.05 20.25
CA LEU A 351 -14.24 25.47 20.00
C LEU A 351 -13.45 26.16 21.09
N PRO A 352 -12.61 27.14 20.77
CA PRO A 352 -11.89 27.93 21.77
C PRO A 352 -12.84 28.76 22.63
N ALA A 353 -12.39 29.08 23.84
CA ALA A 353 -13.07 29.99 24.76
C ALA A 353 -13.02 31.44 24.25
N GLY A 354 -14.06 32.22 24.57
CA GLY A 354 -14.15 33.64 24.19
C GLY A 354 -14.81 33.88 22.84
N GLU A 355 -14.90 35.16 22.44
CA GLU A 355 -15.45 35.57 21.15
C GLU A 355 -14.38 35.47 20.08
N VAL A 356 -14.68 34.76 18.99
CA VAL A 356 -13.78 34.61 17.87
C VAL A 356 -14.45 35.20 16.62
N SER A 357 -13.86 36.25 16.08
CA SER A 357 -14.39 36.95 14.89
C SER A 357 -14.11 36.20 13.58
N SER A 358 -13.11 35.33 13.56
CA SER A 358 -12.74 34.49 12.45
C SER A 358 -12.14 33.20 12.98
N LEU A 359 -12.82 32.09 12.77
CA LEU A 359 -12.42 30.81 13.28
C LEU A 359 -11.57 30.07 12.25
N ARG A 360 -10.34 29.73 12.61
CA ARG A 360 -9.54 28.76 11.88
C ARG A 360 -9.82 27.39 12.46
N ALA A 361 -9.89 26.39 11.62
CA ALA A 361 -10.12 25.01 12.06
C ALA A 361 -8.98 24.08 11.62
N VAL A 362 -8.66 23.14 12.49
CA VAL A 362 -7.78 21.99 12.21
C VAL A 362 -8.67 20.76 12.18
N ILE A 363 -8.53 19.93 11.17
CA ILE A 363 -9.14 18.61 11.12
C ILE A 363 -8.14 17.62 11.71
N TYR A 364 -8.58 16.90 12.73
CA TYR A 364 -7.81 15.87 13.41
C TYR A 364 -8.32 14.49 12.97
N GLN A 365 -7.41 13.68 12.49
CA GLN A 365 -7.66 12.27 12.16
C GLN A 365 -6.99 11.38 13.21
N HIS A 366 -7.75 10.56 13.90
CA HIS A 366 -7.20 9.59 14.86
C HIS A 366 -6.51 8.44 14.16
N GLY A 367 -5.67 7.70 14.88
CA GLY A 367 -4.98 6.51 14.40
C GLY A 367 -5.78 5.22 14.65
N LEU A 368 -5.21 4.10 14.21
CA LEU A 368 -5.75 2.76 14.47
C LEU A 368 -5.89 2.49 15.96
N GLY A 369 -7.01 1.92 16.38
CA GLY A 369 -7.29 1.60 17.77
C GLY A 369 -7.61 2.83 18.63
N ALA A 370 -7.89 3.97 18.01
CA ALA A 370 -8.35 5.19 18.66
C ALA A 370 -9.70 5.62 18.07
N GLU A 371 -10.26 6.69 18.58
CA GLU A 371 -11.50 7.29 18.10
C GLU A 371 -11.40 8.83 18.12
N ARG A 372 -12.46 9.53 17.71
CA ARG A 372 -12.48 11.00 17.63
C ARG A 372 -12.18 11.69 18.96
N SER A 373 -12.46 11.06 20.13
CA SER A 373 -12.16 11.63 21.44
C SER A 373 -10.67 11.83 21.71
N SER A 374 -9.80 11.11 20.99
CA SER A 374 -8.35 11.30 21.07
C SER A 374 -7.89 12.73 20.67
N VAL A 375 -8.75 13.51 20.04
CA VAL A 375 -8.56 14.94 19.75
C VAL A 375 -8.27 15.76 21.01
N PHE A 376 -8.80 15.37 22.16
CA PHE A 376 -8.60 16.08 23.40
C PHE A 376 -7.15 16.12 23.91
N ALA A 377 -6.32 15.20 23.41
CA ALA A 377 -4.87 15.25 23.69
C ALA A 377 -4.19 16.53 23.18
N ILE A 378 -4.76 17.19 22.18
CA ILE A 378 -4.17 18.39 21.54
C ILE A 378 -5.13 19.59 21.51
N ALA A 379 -6.41 19.38 21.77
CA ALA A 379 -7.46 20.38 21.57
C ALA A 379 -7.23 21.64 22.39
N ASP A 380 -6.90 21.55 23.69
CA ASP A 380 -6.67 22.72 24.54
C ASP A 380 -5.53 23.59 24.02
N ALA A 381 -4.42 22.99 23.61
CA ALA A 381 -3.27 23.71 23.08
C ALA A 381 -3.60 24.45 21.76
N LEU A 382 -4.45 23.89 20.92
CA LEU A 382 -4.92 24.53 19.68
C LEU A 382 -5.94 25.64 20.00
N CYS A 383 -6.86 25.38 20.92
CA CYS A 383 -7.82 26.38 21.42
C CYS A 383 -7.11 27.58 22.04
N ALA A 384 -6.01 27.39 22.77
CA ALA A 384 -5.16 28.46 23.30
C ALA A 384 -4.63 29.41 22.22
N GLN A 385 -4.52 28.94 20.97
CA GLN A 385 -4.12 29.73 19.80
C GLN A 385 -5.34 30.27 19.01
N GLY A 386 -6.56 30.10 19.53
CA GLY A 386 -7.79 30.52 18.85
C GLY A 386 -8.23 29.64 17.69
N TRP A 387 -7.79 28.39 17.64
CA TRP A 387 -8.17 27.44 16.61
C TRP A 387 -9.28 26.52 17.09
N ALA A 388 -10.25 26.26 16.24
CA ALA A 388 -11.16 25.13 16.43
C ALA A 388 -10.50 23.83 15.98
N VAL A 389 -10.93 22.71 16.57
CA VAL A 389 -10.45 21.37 16.17
C VAL A 389 -11.67 20.51 15.88
N LEU A 390 -11.66 19.84 14.75
CA LEU A 390 -12.72 18.97 14.29
C LEU A 390 -12.19 17.57 14.07
N ALA A 391 -12.80 16.56 14.69
CA ALA A 391 -12.43 15.16 14.57
C ALA A 391 -13.62 14.33 14.14
N ILE A 392 -13.38 13.27 13.35
CA ILE A 392 -14.40 12.28 12.97
C ILE A 392 -13.92 10.87 13.34
N ASP A 393 -14.87 9.94 13.48
CA ASP A 393 -14.56 8.53 13.54
C ASP A 393 -14.36 7.97 12.14
N ILE A 394 -13.24 7.29 11.90
CA ILE A 394 -13.02 6.55 10.66
C ILE A 394 -13.89 5.27 10.65
N PRO A 395 -14.11 4.62 9.49
CA PRO A 395 -14.86 3.36 9.45
C PRO A 395 -14.35 2.35 10.47
N PHE A 396 -15.26 1.62 11.10
CA PHE A 396 -15.01 0.60 12.14
C PHE A 396 -14.36 1.10 13.44
N HIS A 397 -14.41 2.40 13.71
CA HIS A 397 -13.91 2.98 14.96
C HIS A 397 -14.98 3.84 15.63
N GLY A 398 -14.86 3.99 16.94
CA GLY A 398 -15.79 4.80 17.73
C GLY A 398 -17.25 4.40 17.52
N MET A 399 -18.12 5.38 17.35
CA MET A 399 -19.57 5.15 17.16
C MET A 399 -19.90 4.43 15.84
N ARG A 400 -18.98 4.38 14.89
CA ARG A 400 -19.17 3.63 13.62
C ARG A 400 -18.93 2.14 13.80
N ALA A 401 -18.24 1.71 14.85
CA ALA A 401 -18.11 0.30 15.19
C ALA A 401 -19.44 -0.27 15.70
N GLU A 402 -20.21 0.49 16.46
CA GLU A 402 -21.49 0.06 17.02
C GLU A 402 -22.62 -0.04 15.97
N ALA A 403 -22.51 0.68 14.88
CA ALA A 403 -23.53 0.69 13.83
C ALA A 403 -23.63 -0.63 13.05
N ASP A 404 -22.62 -1.50 13.14
CA ASP A 404 -22.59 -2.77 12.41
C ASP A 404 -22.64 -3.96 13.39
N PRO A 405 -23.76 -4.72 13.44
CA PRO A 405 -23.90 -5.88 14.34
C PRO A 405 -22.84 -6.96 14.17
N ALA A 406 -22.33 -7.14 12.93
CA ALA A 406 -21.28 -8.14 12.69
C ALA A 406 -19.93 -7.68 13.27
N VAL A 407 -19.70 -6.38 13.32
CA VAL A 407 -18.53 -5.77 13.96
C VAL A 407 -18.64 -5.89 15.48
N LEU A 408 -19.83 -5.68 16.04
CA LEU A 408 -20.09 -5.86 17.47
C LEU A 408 -19.88 -7.31 17.94
N ASP A 409 -20.35 -8.29 17.19
CA ASP A 409 -20.17 -9.70 17.54
C ASP A 409 -18.69 -10.10 17.59
N LEU A 410 -17.90 -9.58 16.68
CA LEU A 410 -16.46 -9.78 16.66
C LEU A 410 -15.74 -8.98 17.76
N ALA A 411 -16.17 -7.75 18.01
CA ALA A 411 -15.67 -6.95 19.10
C ALA A 411 -15.87 -7.63 20.45
N HIS A 412 -17.02 -8.23 20.66
CA HIS A 412 -17.31 -9.01 21.87
C HIS A 412 -16.39 -10.25 22.00
N ALA A 413 -15.96 -10.84 20.89
CA ALA A 413 -15.03 -11.98 20.91
C ALA A 413 -13.61 -11.61 21.38
N TYR A 414 -13.20 -10.35 21.22
CA TYR A 414 -11.88 -9.83 21.64
C TYR A 414 -11.88 -9.19 23.03
N GLY A 415 -13.03 -9.05 23.64
CA GLY A 415 -13.20 -8.43 24.97
C GLY A 415 -13.39 -6.90 24.94
N PRO A 416 -13.86 -6.33 26.05
CA PRO A 416 -14.09 -4.91 26.13
C PRO A 416 -12.78 -4.13 26.03
N SER A 417 -12.82 -3.00 25.34
CA SER A 417 -11.74 -2.00 25.38
C SER A 417 -11.52 -1.57 26.84
N THR A 418 -10.27 -1.51 27.26
CA THR A 418 -9.87 -1.06 28.61
C THR A 418 -9.50 0.42 28.64
N GLY A 419 -9.73 1.18 27.54
CA GLY A 419 -9.50 2.60 27.49
C GLY A 419 -10.63 3.40 28.17
N PRO A 420 -10.34 4.56 28.77
CA PRO A 420 -11.40 5.45 29.22
C PRO A 420 -12.15 5.95 28.00
N ASP A 421 -13.35 5.51 27.85
CA ASP A 421 -14.33 6.07 26.95
C ASP A 421 -14.82 7.38 27.55
N LEU A 422 -14.36 8.49 27.00
CA LEU A 422 -14.73 9.82 27.47
C LEU A 422 -16.22 10.12 27.26
N TYR A 423 -16.88 9.35 26.40
CA TYR A 423 -18.30 9.52 26.09
C TYR A 423 -19.20 8.52 26.81
N GLY A 424 -18.65 7.49 27.47
CA GLY A 424 -19.39 6.53 28.32
C GLY A 424 -20.37 5.62 27.59
N ASP A 425 -20.36 5.63 26.29
CA ASP A 425 -21.34 5.02 25.43
C ASP A 425 -20.73 4.04 24.39
N VAL A 426 -19.41 4.02 24.28
CA VAL A 426 -18.71 3.08 23.39
C VAL A 426 -18.23 1.90 24.21
N THR A 427 -18.85 0.78 24.03
CA THR A 427 -18.29 -0.53 24.46
C THR A 427 -17.12 -0.87 23.52
N GLY A 428 -16.21 0.13 23.35
CA GLY A 428 -15.25 0.12 22.31
C GLY A 428 -14.29 -1.02 22.43
N ALA A 429 -14.52 -2.05 21.69
CA ALA A 429 -13.38 -2.79 21.18
C ALA A 429 -12.75 -1.90 20.12
N PRO A 430 -11.46 -1.56 20.22
CA PRO A 430 -10.77 -0.96 19.11
C PRO A 430 -10.84 -1.94 17.97
N VAL A 431 -11.61 -1.60 16.95
CA VAL A 431 -11.91 -2.59 15.97
C VAL A 431 -10.81 -2.62 14.96
N TYR A 432 -9.81 -3.41 15.24
CA TYR A 432 -8.87 -3.88 14.25
C TYR A 432 -9.53 -4.73 13.16
N ILE A 433 -10.84 -4.99 13.25
CA ILE A 433 -11.55 -5.94 12.39
C ILE A 433 -11.53 -5.49 10.93
N GLY A 434 -11.63 -4.18 10.66
CA GLY A 434 -11.43 -3.68 9.31
C GLY A 434 -10.01 -3.90 8.78
N TYR A 435 -9.07 -4.24 9.65
CA TYR A 435 -7.66 -4.44 9.38
C TYR A 435 -7.21 -5.89 9.58
N VAL A 436 -8.01 -6.68 10.26
CA VAL A 436 -7.81 -8.11 10.47
C VAL A 436 -8.74 -8.79 9.46
N GLY A 437 -8.22 -9.29 8.37
CA GLY A 437 -9.01 -9.89 7.30
C GLY A 437 -9.96 -10.98 7.75
N ALA A 438 -10.68 -11.53 6.80
CA ALA A 438 -11.67 -12.57 6.98
C ALA A 438 -11.22 -13.73 7.88
N SER A 439 -12.13 -14.27 8.67
CA SER A 439 -11.91 -15.58 9.24
C SER A 439 -11.94 -16.64 8.14
N ASP A 440 -11.02 -17.59 8.20
CA ASP A 440 -11.13 -18.80 7.42
C ASP A 440 -12.37 -19.61 7.87
N ASP A 441 -12.73 -20.67 7.14
CA ASP A 441 -13.84 -21.58 7.47
C ASP A 441 -13.71 -22.24 8.87
N ARG A 442 -12.57 -22.02 9.55
CA ARG A 442 -12.26 -22.53 10.89
C ARG A 442 -12.39 -21.46 11.97
N GLY A 443 -12.79 -20.24 11.61
CA GLY A 443 -12.87 -19.11 12.52
C GLY A 443 -11.51 -18.50 12.90
N THR A 444 -10.44 -18.82 12.17
CA THR A 444 -9.12 -18.26 12.39
C THR A 444 -9.05 -16.91 11.67
N LEU A 445 -8.79 -15.83 12.39
CA LEU A 445 -8.67 -14.51 11.81
C LEU A 445 -7.35 -14.37 11.06
N SER A 446 -7.44 -14.00 9.81
CA SER A 446 -6.29 -13.58 9.02
C SER A 446 -5.79 -12.22 9.52
N PRO A 447 -4.51 -12.06 9.86
CA PRO A 447 -4.05 -10.92 10.64
C PRO A 447 -3.93 -9.61 9.86
N PHE A 448 -4.29 -9.50 8.61
CA PHE A 448 -4.23 -8.24 7.87
C PHE A 448 -4.56 -8.42 6.39
N HIS A 449 -5.55 -7.71 5.88
CA HIS A 449 -5.86 -7.69 4.46
C HIS A 449 -5.47 -6.33 3.85
N PRO A 450 -4.40 -6.25 3.03
CA PRO A 450 -3.84 -4.96 2.58
C PRO A 450 -4.84 -4.10 1.80
N PHE A 451 -5.66 -4.72 0.95
CA PHE A 451 -6.67 -4.02 0.14
C PHE A 451 -7.83 -3.50 0.99
N TYR A 452 -8.22 -4.26 1.98
CA TYR A 452 -9.24 -3.84 2.93
C TYR A 452 -8.80 -2.59 3.68
N VAL A 453 -7.58 -2.59 4.21
CA VAL A 453 -7.00 -1.42 4.89
C VAL A 453 -6.89 -0.23 3.96
N ARG A 454 -6.45 -0.45 2.72
CA ARG A 454 -6.36 0.60 1.70
C ARG A 454 -7.69 1.32 1.55
N ASP A 455 -8.78 0.58 1.35
CA ASP A 455 -10.06 1.18 1.00
C ASP A 455 -10.80 1.73 2.22
N VAL A 456 -10.61 1.16 3.40
CA VAL A 456 -11.05 1.76 4.67
C VAL A 456 -10.40 3.12 4.90
N LEU A 457 -9.09 3.25 4.65
CA LEU A 457 -8.39 4.54 4.75
C LEU A 457 -8.86 5.52 3.66
N ARG A 458 -9.11 5.05 2.44
CA ARG A 458 -9.67 5.88 1.36
C ARG A 458 -11.09 6.37 1.71
N GLN A 459 -11.94 5.51 2.27
CA GLN A 459 -13.26 5.92 2.77
C GLN A 459 -13.14 7.00 3.84
N SER A 460 -12.17 6.88 4.75
CA SER A 460 -11.93 7.93 5.75
C SER A 460 -11.59 9.28 5.12
N VAL A 461 -10.82 9.29 4.04
CA VAL A 461 -10.52 10.52 3.27
C VAL A 461 -11.77 11.07 2.59
N LEU A 462 -12.64 10.21 2.05
CA LEU A 462 -13.91 10.64 1.44
C LEU A 462 -14.87 11.24 2.47
N ASP A 463 -14.90 10.71 3.67
CA ASP A 463 -15.69 11.27 4.79
C ASP A 463 -15.21 12.68 5.15
N LEU A 464 -13.88 12.93 5.10
CA LEU A 464 -13.32 14.28 5.27
C LEU A 464 -13.70 15.20 4.10
N PHE A 465 -13.74 14.71 2.86
CA PHE A 465 -14.26 15.49 1.74
C PHE A 465 -15.74 15.84 1.90
N ALA A 466 -16.55 14.93 2.42
CA ALA A 466 -17.94 15.21 2.74
C ALA A 466 -18.08 16.24 3.86
N LEU A 467 -17.25 16.14 4.90
CA LEU A 467 -17.25 17.04 6.05
C LEU A 467 -16.95 18.51 5.70
N VAL A 468 -16.05 18.77 4.76
CA VAL A 468 -15.64 20.14 4.38
C VAL A 468 -16.58 20.80 3.36
N ARG A 469 -17.66 20.17 2.99
CA ARG A 469 -18.70 20.70 2.11
C ARG A 469 -19.82 21.40 2.85
#